data_43c610b0d4c77e2b826431a71e74e235
#
_entry.id   43c610b0d4c77e2b826431a71e74e235
#
_cell.length_a   1.000
_cell.length_b   1.000
_cell.length_c   1.000
_cell.angle_alpha   90.00
_cell.angle_beta   90.00
_cell.angle_gamma   90.00
#
_symmetry.space_group_name_H-M   'P 1'
#
loop_
_entity.id
_entity.type
_entity.pdbx_description
1 polymer ?
#
loop_
_entity_poly.entity_id
_entity_poly.type
_entity_poly.pdbx_seq_one_letter_code
_entity_poly.pdbx_strand_id
1 'polypeptide(L)'
;MTFGVLFDLDQTLVDTSSLKTLRDRRMWRNVPHSLHLTRVCDGAQELIEALQTEGMPLGIVTSAPRMYAEQVIGYHGLNIEVLTAYHDTRAHKPAAAPVLHGMKALNASSGVYIGDAEIDRAAAIAAGLHFLGVPPISPEPLSQMITRIRLLAGEEKS
;
A
#
# COMPACT_ATOMS: atom_id res chain seq x y z
N MET A 1 -6.40 3.26 -21.26
CA MET A 1 -5.28 3.36 -20.30
C MET A 1 -5.70 2.81 -18.95
N THR A 2 -4.80 2.13 -18.28
CA THR A 2 -5.11 1.46 -17.00
C THR A 2 -4.69 2.36 -15.83
N PHE A 3 -5.63 2.59 -14.92
CA PHE A 3 -5.38 3.31 -13.67
C PHE A 3 -5.16 2.31 -12.54
N GLY A 4 -3.99 2.37 -11.91
CA GLY A 4 -3.62 1.44 -10.84
C GLY A 4 -3.72 2.08 -9.46
N VAL A 5 -4.01 1.26 -8.45
CA VAL A 5 -4.06 1.70 -7.05
C VAL A 5 -3.01 0.92 -6.27
N LEU A 6 -2.05 1.63 -5.71
CA LEU A 6 -1.00 1.07 -4.87
C LEU A 6 -1.19 1.52 -3.42
N PHE A 7 -0.95 0.60 -2.50
CA PHE A 7 -1.05 0.85 -1.06
C PHE A 7 0.28 0.58 -0.38
N ASP A 8 0.64 1.40 0.59
CA ASP A 8 1.59 0.99 1.62
C ASP A 8 0.90 -0.05 2.52
N LEU A 9 1.69 -0.87 3.22
CA LEU A 9 1.16 -1.94 4.06
C LEU A 9 1.00 -1.51 5.52
N ASP A 10 2.14 -1.31 6.20
CA ASP A 10 2.16 -1.01 7.64
C ASP A 10 1.53 0.36 7.91
N GLN A 11 0.60 0.41 8.82
CA GLN A 11 -0.14 1.60 9.25
C GLN A 11 -1.00 2.23 8.14
N THR A 12 -1.16 1.55 7.03
CA THR A 12 -2.05 1.96 5.93
C THR A 12 -3.17 0.93 5.73
N LEU A 13 -2.83 -0.30 5.41
CA LEU A 13 -3.80 -1.40 5.32
C LEU A 13 -3.93 -2.18 6.62
N VAL A 14 -2.84 -2.34 7.35
CA VAL A 14 -2.80 -3.10 8.60
C VAL A 14 -2.10 -2.27 9.67
N ASP A 15 -2.72 -2.17 10.84
CA ASP A 15 -2.08 -1.62 12.03
C ASP A 15 -1.14 -2.67 12.62
N THR A 16 0.15 -2.50 12.35
CA THR A 16 1.22 -3.36 12.82
C THR A 16 2.05 -2.70 13.94
N SER A 17 1.49 -1.70 14.61
CA SER A 17 2.18 -1.00 15.70
C SER A 17 2.64 -1.94 16.81
N SER A 18 1.90 -3.01 17.07
CA SER A 18 2.28 -4.05 18.02
C SER A 18 3.56 -4.82 17.62
N LEU A 19 3.94 -4.77 16.34
CA LEU A 19 5.14 -5.43 15.82
C LEU A 19 6.33 -4.48 15.70
N LYS A 20 6.18 -3.21 16.09
CA LYS A 20 7.20 -2.19 15.87
C LYS A 20 8.57 -2.60 16.40
N THR A 21 8.66 -3.11 17.63
CA THR A 21 9.91 -3.53 18.23
C THR A 21 10.55 -4.67 17.44
N LEU A 22 9.78 -5.65 17.02
CA LEU A 22 10.27 -6.77 16.22
C LEU A 22 10.81 -6.29 14.88
N ARG A 23 10.08 -5.37 14.22
CA ARG A 23 10.49 -4.79 12.94
C ARG A 23 11.75 -3.97 13.07
N ASP A 24 11.83 -3.09 14.07
CA ASP A 24 12.98 -2.22 14.30
C ASP A 24 14.24 -3.02 14.59
N ARG A 25 14.11 -4.15 15.31
CA ARG A 25 15.22 -5.06 15.63
C ARG A 25 15.43 -6.15 14.58
N ARG A 26 14.69 -6.13 13.50
CA ARG A 26 14.74 -7.11 12.40
C ARG A 26 14.55 -8.55 12.89
N MET A 27 13.70 -8.73 13.89
CA MET A 27 13.40 -10.04 14.48
C MET A 27 12.27 -10.72 13.69
N TRP A 28 12.49 -10.90 12.41
CA TRP A 28 11.46 -11.37 11.46
C TRP A 28 10.90 -12.76 11.81
N ARG A 29 11.72 -13.62 12.41
CA ARG A 29 11.30 -14.97 12.81
C ARG A 29 10.27 -14.97 13.94
N ASN A 30 10.19 -13.89 14.71
CA ASN A 30 9.27 -13.77 15.83
C ASN A 30 7.91 -13.21 15.40
N VAL A 31 7.82 -12.64 14.20
CA VAL A 31 6.60 -12.01 13.70
C VAL A 31 5.40 -12.99 13.66
N PRO A 32 5.53 -14.23 13.16
CA PRO A 32 4.37 -15.15 13.11
C PRO A 32 3.67 -15.38 14.44
N HIS A 33 4.40 -15.32 15.54
CA HIS A 33 3.84 -15.51 16.89
C HIS A 33 3.05 -14.30 17.39
N SER A 34 3.16 -13.17 16.73
CA SER A 34 2.55 -11.91 17.17
C SER A 34 1.55 -11.33 16.16
N LEU A 35 1.27 -12.02 15.05
CA LEU A 35 0.35 -11.55 14.03
C LEU A 35 -1.07 -11.32 14.57
N HIS A 36 -1.49 -12.11 15.57
CA HIS A 36 -2.79 -11.97 16.20
C HIS A 36 -2.97 -10.63 16.94
N LEU A 37 -1.88 -9.91 17.17
CA LEU A 37 -1.91 -8.59 17.80
C LEU A 37 -2.09 -7.46 16.76
N THR A 38 -2.05 -7.79 15.48
CA THR A 38 -2.24 -6.84 14.39
C THR A 38 -3.70 -6.75 13.98
N ARG A 39 -4.06 -5.67 13.32
CA ARG A 39 -5.45 -5.41 12.95
C ARG A 39 -5.53 -4.70 11.61
N VAL A 40 -6.46 -5.12 10.75
CA VAL A 40 -6.75 -4.42 9.50
C VAL A 40 -7.27 -3.03 9.82
N CYS A 41 -6.76 -2.01 9.13
CA CYS A 41 -7.22 -0.63 9.31
C CYS A 41 -8.67 -0.48 8.84
N ASP A 42 -9.43 0.38 9.52
CA ASP A 42 -10.85 0.58 9.23
C ASP A 42 -11.06 0.97 7.77
N GLY A 43 -11.94 0.22 7.10
CA GLY A 43 -12.30 0.48 5.71
C GLY A 43 -11.37 -0.15 4.68
N ALA A 44 -10.26 -0.80 5.08
CA ALA A 44 -9.30 -1.37 4.12
C ALA A 44 -9.91 -2.49 3.28
N GLN A 45 -10.57 -3.47 3.92
CA GLN A 45 -11.18 -4.58 3.19
C GLN A 45 -12.27 -4.10 2.24
N GLU A 46 -13.13 -3.21 2.71
CA GLU A 46 -14.23 -2.65 1.93
C GLU A 46 -13.72 -1.85 0.72
N LEU A 47 -12.65 -1.08 0.91
CA LEU A 47 -12.04 -0.32 -0.17
C LEU A 47 -11.42 -1.26 -1.23
N ILE A 48 -10.66 -2.25 -0.79
CA ILE A 48 -10.06 -3.25 -1.68
C ILE A 48 -11.14 -3.92 -2.52
N GLU A 49 -12.21 -4.38 -1.88
CA GLU A 49 -13.31 -5.06 -2.53
C GLU A 49 -14.03 -4.16 -3.55
N ALA A 50 -14.29 -2.91 -3.17
CA ALA A 50 -14.94 -1.94 -4.04
C ALA A 50 -14.10 -1.64 -5.30
N LEU A 51 -12.79 -1.44 -5.12
CA LEU A 51 -11.89 -1.17 -6.25
C LEU A 51 -11.78 -2.37 -7.19
N GLN A 52 -11.73 -3.58 -6.63
CA GLN A 52 -11.70 -4.80 -7.43
C GLN A 52 -12.99 -4.99 -8.23
N THR A 53 -14.12 -4.70 -7.62
CA THR A 53 -15.43 -4.75 -8.29
C THR A 53 -15.47 -3.80 -9.50
N GLU A 54 -14.76 -2.67 -9.40
CA GLU A 54 -14.65 -1.71 -10.51
C GLU A 54 -13.56 -2.07 -11.52
N GLY A 55 -12.86 -3.18 -11.31
CA GLY A 55 -11.83 -3.65 -12.24
C GLY A 55 -10.50 -2.90 -12.15
N MET A 56 -10.26 -2.15 -11.08
CA MET A 56 -8.98 -1.46 -10.89
C MET A 56 -7.92 -2.44 -10.40
N PRO A 57 -6.74 -2.50 -11.03
CA PRO A 57 -5.65 -3.33 -10.53
C PRO A 57 -5.07 -2.73 -9.26
N LEU A 58 -4.79 -3.60 -8.27
CA LEU A 58 -4.31 -3.22 -6.95
C LEU A 58 -2.96 -3.85 -6.66
N GLY A 59 -2.10 -3.12 -5.97
CA GLY A 59 -0.82 -3.63 -5.51
C GLY A 59 -0.41 -3.03 -4.17
N ILE A 60 0.55 -3.67 -3.52
CA ILE A 60 1.16 -3.19 -2.28
C ILE A 60 2.62 -2.86 -2.56
N VAL A 61 3.08 -1.70 -2.06
CA VAL A 61 4.47 -1.27 -2.12
C VAL A 61 4.94 -1.01 -0.70
N THR A 62 5.81 -1.86 -0.20
CA THR A 62 6.31 -1.79 1.18
C THR A 62 7.83 -1.73 1.23
N SER A 63 8.37 -1.06 2.24
CA SER A 63 9.81 -1.08 2.53
C SER A 63 10.22 -2.27 3.40
N ALA A 64 9.28 -3.13 3.78
CA ALA A 64 9.56 -4.33 4.56
C ALA A 64 10.01 -5.49 3.68
N PRO A 65 10.68 -6.52 4.26
CA PRO A 65 11.01 -7.73 3.53
C PRO A 65 9.76 -8.46 3.03
N ARG A 66 9.90 -9.14 1.89
CA ARG A 66 8.78 -9.86 1.26
C ARG A 66 8.16 -10.89 2.21
N MET A 67 8.97 -11.67 2.90
CA MET A 67 8.47 -12.70 3.82
C MET A 67 7.57 -12.09 4.90
N TYR A 68 7.97 -10.96 5.48
CA TYR A 68 7.16 -10.24 6.47
C TYR A 68 5.84 -9.77 5.85
N ALA A 69 5.91 -9.12 4.70
CA ALA A 69 4.72 -8.60 4.03
C ALA A 69 3.74 -9.73 3.68
N GLU A 70 4.22 -10.84 3.14
CA GLU A 70 3.39 -11.99 2.80
C GLU A 70 2.71 -12.59 4.02
N GLN A 71 3.40 -12.64 5.17
CA GLN A 71 2.83 -13.12 6.42
C GLN A 71 1.67 -12.23 6.90
N VAL A 72 1.86 -10.91 6.86
CA VAL A 72 0.83 -9.95 7.27
C VAL A 72 -0.37 -10.00 6.32
N ILE A 73 -0.11 -9.98 5.02
CA ILE A 73 -1.15 -10.03 3.98
C ILE A 73 -1.95 -11.34 4.10
N GLY A 74 -1.26 -12.46 4.23
CA GLY A 74 -1.88 -13.78 4.32
C GLY A 74 -2.69 -13.97 5.61
N TYR A 75 -2.17 -13.49 6.73
CA TYR A 75 -2.87 -13.62 8.01
C TYR A 75 -4.23 -12.90 7.99
N HIS A 76 -4.29 -11.73 7.38
CA HIS A 76 -5.52 -10.94 7.30
C HIS A 76 -6.36 -11.22 6.06
N GLY A 77 -5.91 -12.11 5.18
CA GLY A 77 -6.66 -12.45 3.98
C GLY A 77 -6.86 -11.28 3.03
N LEU A 78 -5.89 -10.37 2.93
CA LEU A 78 -5.98 -9.25 2.00
C LEU A 78 -5.86 -9.77 0.56
N ASN A 79 -6.87 -9.53 -0.24
CA ASN A 79 -6.92 -10.05 -1.62
C ASN A 79 -6.19 -9.11 -2.59
N ILE A 80 -4.87 -8.99 -2.42
CA ILE A 80 -3.99 -8.21 -3.30
C ILE A 80 -2.79 -9.09 -3.64
N GLU A 81 -2.62 -9.43 -4.92
CA GLU A 81 -1.58 -10.35 -5.37
C GLU A 81 -0.25 -9.67 -5.70
N VAL A 82 -0.30 -8.42 -6.18
CA VAL A 82 0.91 -7.70 -6.59
C VAL A 82 1.56 -7.06 -5.36
N LEU A 83 2.82 -7.42 -5.13
CA LEU A 83 3.60 -6.95 -3.99
C LEU A 83 4.99 -6.54 -4.45
N THR A 84 5.36 -5.29 -4.16
CA THR A 84 6.73 -4.79 -4.24
C THR A 84 7.27 -4.67 -2.83
N ALA A 85 8.35 -5.38 -2.54
CA ALA A 85 8.98 -5.42 -1.22
C ALA A 85 10.41 -4.88 -1.27
N TYR A 86 11.09 -4.84 -0.13
CA TYR A 86 12.38 -4.17 0.06
C TYR A 86 13.43 -4.54 -1.00
N HIS A 87 13.59 -5.82 -1.32
CA HIS A 87 14.65 -6.28 -2.22
C HIS A 87 14.28 -6.21 -3.72
N ASP A 88 13.07 -5.80 -4.05
CA ASP A 88 12.63 -5.73 -5.45
C ASP A 88 13.21 -4.54 -6.19
N THR A 89 13.68 -3.52 -5.47
CA THR A 89 14.33 -2.35 -6.06
C THR A 89 15.62 -2.02 -5.29
N ARG A 90 16.56 -1.34 -5.97
CA ARG A 90 17.81 -0.90 -5.33
C ARG A 90 17.59 0.35 -4.48
N ALA A 91 16.83 1.28 -5.01
CA ALA A 91 16.46 2.49 -4.27
C ALA A 91 15.13 2.28 -3.57
N HIS A 92 14.95 2.91 -2.42
CA HIS A 92 13.78 2.78 -1.56
C HIS A 92 13.06 4.12 -1.40
N LYS A 93 11.82 4.08 -0.90
CA LYS A 93 11.10 5.31 -0.58
C LYS A 93 11.98 6.22 0.30
N PRO A 94 12.09 7.50 0.01
CA PRO A 94 11.25 8.37 -0.84
C PRO A 94 11.56 8.35 -2.34
N ALA A 95 12.48 7.51 -2.82
CA ALA A 95 12.74 7.39 -4.25
C ALA A 95 11.54 6.80 -5.00
N ALA A 96 11.42 7.12 -6.28
CA ALA A 96 10.32 6.65 -7.12
C ALA A 96 10.36 5.16 -7.42
N ALA A 97 11.53 4.53 -7.36
CA ALA A 97 11.75 3.17 -7.87
C ALA A 97 10.75 2.12 -7.35
N PRO A 98 10.44 2.03 -6.04
CA PRO A 98 9.48 1.04 -5.58
C PRO A 98 8.07 1.24 -6.16
N VAL A 99 7.62 2.49 -6.24
CA VAL A 99 6.29 2.82 -6.76
C VAL A 99 6.24 2.54 -8.27
N LEU A 100 7.27 2.89 -9.02
CA LEU A 100 7.36 2.58 -10.45
C LEU A 100 7.38 1.07 -10.69
N HIS A 101 8.08 0.31 -9.85
CA HIS A 101 8.10 -1.15 -9.92
C HIS A 101 6.68 -1.72 -9.74
N GLY A 102 5.93 -1.21 -8.76
CA GLY A 102 4.54 -1.61 -8.54
C GLY A 102 3.65 -1.28 -9.73
N MET A 103 3.77 -0.09 -10.29
CA MET A 103 3.00 0.32 -11.47
C MET A 103 3.27 -0.57 -12.68
N LYS A 104 4.53 -0.91 -12.89
CA LYS A 104 4.92 -1.82 -13.97
C LYS A 104 4.30 -3.21 -13.76
N ALA A 105 4.33 -3.72 -12.53
CA ALA A 105 3.74 -5.02 -12.20
C ALA A 105 2.22 -5.03 -12.42
N LEU A 106 1.55 -3.90 -12.20
CA LEU A 106 0.12 -3.74 -12.50
C LEU A 106 -0.17 -3.50 -13.97
N ASN A 107 0.85 -3.28 -14.79
CA ASN A 107 0.69 -2.83 -16.17
C ASN A 107 -0.20 -1.57 -16.25
N ALA A 108 0.00 -0.64 -15.32
CA ALA A 108 -0.77 0.59 -15.23
C ALA A 108 0.05 1.77 -15.71
N SER A 109 -0.60 2.69 -16.42
CA SER A 109 0.04 3.88 -17.00
C SER A 109 -0.13 5.13 -16.12
N SER A 110 -1.14 5.13 -15.27
CA SER A 110 -1.43 6.18 -14.31
C SER A 110 -1.98 5.56 -13.04
N GLY A 111 -1.99 6.31 -11.95
CA GLY A 111 -2.49 5.75 -10.71
C GLY A 111 -2.33 6.63 -9.50
N VAL A 112 -2.62 6.04 -8.36
CA VAL A 112 -2.54 6.66 -7.04
C VAL A 112 -1.80 5.74 -6.08
N TYR A 113 -0.97 6.34 -5.23
CA TYR A 113 -0.35 5.65 -4.10
C TYR A 113 -0.98 6.15 -2.81
N ILE A 114 -1.33 5.23 -1.92
CA ILE A 114 -2.00 5.52 -0.64
C ILE A 114 -1.07 5.10 0.48
N GLY A 115 -0.73 6.04 1.37
CA GLY A 115 0.21 5.78 2.45
C GLY A 115 0.06 6.71 3.65
N ASP A 116 0.76 6.36 4.74
CA ASP A 116 0.67 7.04 6.05
C ASP A 116 1.88 7.93 6.36
N ALA A 117 2.89 7.97 5.49
CA ALA A 117 4.16 8.64 5.77
C ALA A 117 4.55 9.62 4.65
N GLU A 118 5.35 10.63 5.02
CA GLU A 118 5.85 11.60 4.04
C GLU A 118 6.76 10.96 2.99
N ILE A 119 7.46 9.88 3.34
CA ILE A 119 8.26 9.14 2.35
C ILE A 119 7.39 8.48 1.27
N ASP A 120 6.17 8.10 1.60
CA ASP A 120 5.21 7.57 0.64
C ASP A 120 4.76 8.67 -0.34
N ARG A 121 4.43 9.84 0.21
CA ARG A 121 4.06 11.01 -0.59
C ARG A 121 5.18 11.39 -1.57
N ALA A 122 6.40 11.48 -1.05
CA ALA A 122 7.55 11.86 -1.87
C ALA A 122 7.82 10.83 -2.99
N ALA A 123 7.70 9.55 -2.69
CA ALA A 123 7.88 8.48 -3.68
C ALA A 123 6.80 8.53 -4.77
N ALA A 124 5.55 8.78 -4.39
CA ALA A 124 4.44 8.92 -5.33
C ALA A 124 4.67 10.10 -6.28
N ILE A 125 5.01 11.27 -5.74
CA ILE A 125 5.27 12.47 -6.53
C ILE A 125 6.45 12.24 -7.48
N ALA A 126 7.53 11.65 -6.98
CA ALA A 126 8.70 11.33 -7.81
C ALA A 126 8.38 10.35 -8.93
N ALA A 127 7.40 9.48 -8.73
CA ALA A 127 6.95 8.51 -9.73
C ALA A 127 5.88 9.09 -10.69
N GLY A 128 5.44 10.33 -10.47
CA GLY A 128 4.39 10.95 -11.28
C GLY A 128 2.98 10.46 -10.98
N LEU A 129 2.75 9.91 -9.79
CA LEU A 129 1.44 9.43 -9.36
C LEU A 129 0.74 10.46 -8.47
N HIS A 130 -0.58 10.34 -8.42
CA HIS A 130 -1.36 10.96 -7.35
C HIS A 130 -1.01 10.32 -6.01
N PHE A 131 -1.19 11.07 -4.93
CA PHE A 131 -1.01 10.56 -3.57
C PHE A 131 -2.22 10.87 -2.71
N LEU A 132 -2.68 9.88 -1.95
CA LEU A 132 -3.69 10.07 -0.92
C LEU A 132 -3.13 9.61 0.42
N GLY A 133 -3.10 10.54 1.39
CA GLY A 133 -2.59 10.26 2.73
C GLY A 133 -3.68 9.72 3.65
N VAL A 134 -3.27 8.84 4.57
CA VAL A 134 -4.09 8.38 5.70
C VAL A 134 -3.47 8.86 7.00
N PRO A 135 -4.17 8.75 8.15
CA PRO A 135 -3.57 9.16 9.41
C PRO A 135 -2.19 8.52 9.65
N PRO A 136 -1.20 9.24 10.21
CA PRO A 136 -1.32 10.57 10.80
C PRO A 136 -1.11 11.75 9.85
N ILE A 137 -0.71 11.53 8.59
CA ILE A 137 -0.40 12.64 7.68
C ILE A 137 -1.63 13.26 7.02
N SER A 138 -2.78 12.60 7.13
CA SER A 138 -4.07 13.12 6.69
C SER A 138 -5.15 12.59 7.64
N PRO A 139 -6.20 13.37 7.93
CA PRO A 139 -7.29 12.88 8.78
C PRO A 139 -8.22 11.89 8.06
N GLU A 140 -8.10 11.71 6.76
CA GLU A 140 -9.05 10.94 5.96
C GLU A 140 -8.77 9.43 6.06
N PRO A 141 -9.73 8.62 6.55
CA PRO A 141 -9.57 7.17 6.60
C PRO A 141 -9.82 6.51 5.25
N LEU A 142 -9.37 5.28 5.09
CA LEU A 142 -9.58 4.50 3.87
C LEU A 142 -11.07 4.37 3.50
N SER A 143 -11.94 4.30 4.49
CA SER A 143 -13.39 4.16 4.28
C SER A 143 -14.01 5.29 3.45
N GLN A 144 -13.35 6.43 3.33
CA GLN A 144 -13.85 7.61 2.61
C GLN A 144 -13.15 7.83 1.26
N MET A 145 -12.25 6.93 0.86
CA MET A 145 -11.39 7.18 -0.30
C MET A 145 -11.96 6.74 -1.65
N ILE A 146 -12.95 5.89 -1.66
CA ILE A 146 -13.46 5.32 -2.93
C ILE A 146 -13.88 6.42 -3.93
N THR A 147 -14.58 7.44 -3.47
CA THR A 147 -15.04 8.55 -4.32
C THR A 147 -13.86 9.32 -4.89
N ARG A 148 -12.85 9.60 -4.07
CA ARG A 148 -11.65 10.30 -4.53
C ARG A 148 -10.89 9.51 -5.59
N ILE A 149 -10.72 8.22 -5.37
CA ILE A 149 -10.03 7.35 -6.31
C ILE A 149 -10.78 7.30 -7.65
N ARG A 150 -12.11 7.20 -7.60
CA ARG A 150 -12.95 7.24 -8.81
C ARG A 150 -12.78 8.54 -9.58
N LEU A 151 -12.73 9.67 -8.88
CA LEU A 151 -12.52 10.98 -9.51
C LEU A 151 -11.15 11.05 -10.18
N LEU A 152 -10.10 10.62 -9.48
CA LEU A 152 -8.74 10.62 -10.05
C LEU A 152 -8.66 9.71 -11.28
N ALA A 153 -9.25 8.53 -11.22
CA ALA A 153 -9.29 7.60 -12.34
C ALA A 153 -10.08 8.17 -13.53
N GLY A 154 -11.15 8.91 -13.25
CA GLY A 154 -11.96 9.58 -14.26
C GLY A 154 -11.21 10.71 -14.96
N GLU A 155 -10.44 11.50 -14.24
CA GLU A 155 -9.63 12.58 -14.80
C GLU A 155 -8.60 12.05 -15.79
N GLU A 156 -7.96 10.93 -15.48
CA GLU A 156 -6.96 10.31 -16.36
C GLU A 156 -7.57 9.73 -17.65
N LYS A 157 -8.86 9.45 -17.67
CA LYS A 157 -9.59 8.93 -18.84
C LYS A 157 -10.09 10.03 -19.77
N SER A 158 -10.12 11.25 -19.30
CA SER A 158 -10.52 12.41 -20.07
C SER A 158 -9.30 13.11 -20.70
#